data_1e128ced2ad381b8f24788e838676257
#
_entry.id   1e128ced2ad381b8f24788e838676257
#
_cell.length_a   1.000
_cell.length_b   1.000
_cell.length_c   1.000
_cell.angle_alpha   90.00
_cell.angle_beta   90.00
_cell.angle_gamma   90.00
#
_symmetry.space_group_name_H-M   'P 1'
#
loop_
_entity.id
_entity.type
_entity.pdbx_description
1 polymer ?
#
loop_
_entity_poly.entity_id
_entity_poly.type
_entity_poly.pdbx_seq_one_letter_code
_entity_poly.pdbx_strand_id
1 'polypeptide(L)'
;KYKLAVKTADAILAKAPEHGETVAIKGLVLFSMHEREEGLRLTKLGVRYDLNSFICWHALGIVHRMDRNYHESLKCYAQALRIEGGNLNIIRESGFMQLQMRNYLPFIDARLVLLRTQPHLRSNWVALALAHDLAGNKTQAVRVLAGYEDVCRDIPKHCYEYSEVVLYHASLLEEMGDAHGVLDLLETQKAHIVDEPSSNAMRARALSTIGRMDDAAIAWFAMLERNSENKAWIQAYLDVVATNESRLMHLLDLKCKFPKSTMIRRMILHVAQNADFREQAREYVEYALVKNVPSLFLDLKSLYSQPGKKDMIEEIVEECRIRWDPQTGDEGHGPPSSYLYAMYYLAHHYSYTGQTSRALLYIDSIIQHTPSMPELHMTRARVLKRAGAYEAAADAMEDARLLDGQDRYLNTKAAKYLLR
;
A
#
# COMPACT_ATOMS: atom_id res chain seq x y z
N LYS A 1 2.82 25.74 25.98
CA LYS A 1 4.20 26.10 25.56
C LYS A 1 4.20 27.42 24.75
N TYR A 2 3.39 27.56 23.66
CA TYR A 2 3.37 28.77 22.81
C TYR A 2 3.01 30.04 23.56
N LYS A 3 1.96 30.06 24.42
CA LYS A 3 1.57 31.21 25.22
C LYS A 3 2.70 31.72 26.14
N LEU A 4 3.50 30.79 26.69
CA LEU A 4 4.66 31.16 27.52
C LEU A 4 5.75 31.79 26.64
N ALA A 5 6.02 31.26 25.44
CA ALA A 5 7.00 31.83 24.52
C ALA A 5 6.61 33.26 24.09
N VAL A 6 5.32 33.53 23.80
CA VAL A 6 4.83 34.89 23.50
C VAL A 6 5.06 35.81 24.69
N LYS A 7 4.67 35.38 25.91
CA LYS A 7 4.87 36.18 27.12
C LYS A 7 6.35 36.52 27.40
N THR A 8 7.25 35.57 27.14
CA THR A 8 8.69 35.78 27.27
C THR A 8 9.20 36.76 26.22
N ALA A 9 8.74 36.65 24.97
CA ALA A 9 9.09 37.56 23.89
C ALA A 9 8.58 38.99 24.23
N ASP A 10 7.36 39.15 24.76
CA ASP A 10 6.80 40.43 25.17
C ASP A 10 7.62 41.07 26.27
N ALA A 11 8.09 40.30 27.26
CA ALA A 11 8.95 40.80 28.32
C ALA A 11 10.32 41.34 27.83
N ILE A 12 10.87 40.70 26.79
CA ILE A 12 12.10 41.17 26.13
C ILE A 12 11.81 42.45 25.34
N LEU A 13 10.76 42.45 24.53
CA LEU A 13 10.38 43.56 23.66
C LEU A 13 9.95 44.81 24.46
N ALA A 14 9.47 44.64 25.68
CA ALA A 14 9.22 45.75 26.59
C ALA A 14 10.51 46.53 26.95
N LYS A 15 11.68 45.85 26.93
CA LYS A 15 13.00 46.46 27.20
C LYS A 15 13.74 46.84 25.91
N ALA A 16 13.55 46.11 24.86
CA ALA A 16 14.20 46.32 23.57
C ALA A 16 13.16 46.13 22.42
N PRO A 17 12.35 47.15 22.10
CA PRO A 17 11.24 47.07 21.17
C PRO A 17 11.64 46.68 19.74
N GLU A 18 12.85 47.05 19.30
CA GLU A 18 13.38 46.82 17.95
C GLU A 18 14.34 45.60 17.87
N HIS A 19 14.32 44.73 18.90
CA HIS A 19 15.17 43.53 18.84
C HIS A 19 14.65 42.53 17.80
N GLY A 20 15.26 42.55 16.60
CA GLY A 20 14.78 41.85 15.41
C GLY A 20 14.53 40.37 15.60
N GLU A 21 15.46 39.67 16.25
CA GLU A 21 15.33 38.20 16.50
C GLU A 21 14.11 37.86 17.34
N THR A 22 13.90 38.64 18.45
CA THR A 22 12.74 38.42 19.32
C THR A 22 11.43 38.69 18.58
N VAL A 23 11.37 39.74 17.76
CA VAL A 23 10.19 40.05 16.94
C VAL A 23 9.91 38.93 15.92
N ALA A 24 10.96 38.44 15.27
CA ALA A 24 10.84 37.37 14.29
C ALA A 24 10.37 36.05 14.95
N ILE A 25 10.97 35.66 16.08
CA ILE A 25 10.58 34.45 16.83
C ILE A 25 9.14 34.59 17.37
N LYS A 26 8.74 35.76 17.90
CA LYS A 26 7.35 36.02 18.31
C LYS A 26 6.39 35.82 17.14
N GLY A 27 6.73 36.35 15.94
CA GLY A 27 5.95 36.16 14.74
C GLY A 27 5.80 34.68 14.34
N LEU A 28 6.88 33.92 14.40
CA LEU A 28 6.87 32.46 14.12
C LEU A 28 5.96 31.71 15.13
N VAL A 29 6.00 32.07 16.41
CA VAL A 29 5.15 31.45 17.43
C VAL A 29 3.68 31.77 17.21
N LEU A 30 3.32 33.02 16.90
CA LEU A 30 1.94 33.44 16.60
C LEU A 30 1.44 32.72 15.33
N PHE A 31 2.25 32.60 14.28
CA PHE A 31 1.91 31.86 13.10
C PHE A 31 1.61 30.37 13.42
N SER A 32 2.40 29.77 14.32
CA SER A 32 2.18 28.41 14.82
C SER A 32 0.91 28.28 15.70
N MET A 33 0.40 29.37 16.21
CA MET A 33 -0.87 29.47 16.97
C MET A 33 -2.08 29.74 16.06
N HIS A 34 -1.90 29.67 14.74
CA HIS A 34 -2.90 29.98 13.72
C HIS A 34 -3.22 31.47 13.51
N GLU A 35 -2.50 32.37 14.14
CA GLU A 35 -2.56 33.83 13.89
C GLU A 35 -1.64 34.17 12.70
N ARG A 36 -2.04 33.74 11.51
CA ARG A 36 -1.17 33.72 10.31
C ARG A 36 -0.76 35.11 9.83
N GLU A 37 -1.70 36.06 9.74
CA GLU A 37 -1.43 37.41 9.22
C GLU A 37 -0.46 38.16 10.11
N GLU A 38 -0.76 38.19 11.41
CA GLU A 38 0.08 38.89 12.38
C GLU A 38 1.44 38.21 12.55
N GLY A 39 1.46 36.87 12.56
CA GLY A 39 2.70 36.09 12.60
C GLY A 39 3.62 36.42 11.42
N LEU A 40 3.12 36.44 10.18
CA LEU A 40 3.89 36.80 9.01
C LEU A 40 4.35 38.26 9.01
N ARG A 41 3.46 39.19 9.47
CA ARG A 41 3.77 40.59 9.62
C ARG A 41 4.96 40.82 10.55
N LEU A 42 4.90 40.25 11.78
CA LEU A 42 5.97 40.36 12.76
C LEU A 42 7.27 39.70 12.30
N THR A 43 7.21 38.55 11.66
CA THR A 43 8.42 37.88 11.15
C THR A 43 9.13 38.75 10.10
N LYS A 44 8.36 39.35 9.17
CA LYS A 44 8.90 40.34 8.21
C LYS A 44 9.46 41.58 8.87
N LEU A 45 8.81 42.07 9.91
CA LEU A 45 9.28 43.22 10.68
C LEU A 45 10.61 42.92 11.39
N GLY A 46 10.74 41.74 11.99
CA GLY A 46 12.00 41.29 12.59
C GLY A 46 13.17 41.27 11.62
N VAL A 47 12.94 40.79 10.39
CA VAL A 47 13.96 40.84 9.33
C VAL A 47 14.32 42.28 8.96
N ARG A 48 13.37 43.24 8.99
CA ARG A 48 13.67 44.65 8.72
C ARG A 48 14.50 45.32 9.85
N TYR A 49 14.28 44.90 11.08
CA TYR A 49 15.07 45.42 12.22
C TYR A 49 16.49 44.86 12.24
N ASP A 50 16.69 43.62 11.80
CA ASP A 50 18.02 43.03 11.71
C ASP A 50 18.17 42.17 10.46
N LEU A 51 18.69 42.80 9.40
CA LEU A 51 18.99 42.15 8.09
C LEU A 51 20.20 41.21 8.15
N ASN A 52 21.08 41.34 9.16
CA ASN A 52 22.28 40.56 9.33
C ASN A 52 22.11 39.36 10.28
N SER A 53 20.92 39.19 10.87
CA SER A 53 20.64 38.00 11.67
C SER A 53 20.14 36.85 10.83
N PHE A 54 20.89 35.72 10.85
CA PHE A 54 20.43 34.49 10.21
C PHE A 54 19.16 33.92 10.87
N ILE A 55 18.95 34.20 12.18
CA ILE A 55 17.76 33.78 12.94
C ILE A 55 16.49 34.39 12.35
N CYS A 56 16.56 35.71 12.04
CA CYS A 56 15.41 36.41 11.45
C CYS A 56 15.03 35.81 10.08
N TRP A 57 16.00 35.59 9.21
CA TRP A 57 15.77 34.97 7.90
C TRP A 57 15.31 33.52 8.01
N HIS A 58 15.88 32.74 8.93
CA HIS A 58 15.47 31.37 9.19
C HIS A 58 14.01 31.30 9.68
N ALA A 59 13.64 32.17 10.66
CA ALA A 59 12.26 32.25 11.16
C ALA A 59 11.26 32.59 10.03
N LEU A 60 11.60 33.55 9.16
CA LEU A 60 10.77 33.91 8.00
C LEU A 60 10.70 32.74 6.99
N GLY A 61 11.80 32.02 6.77
CA GLY A 61 11.82 30.82 5.94
C GLY A 61 10.90 29.71 6.48
N ILE A 62 10.87 29.48 7.80
CA ILE A 62 9.96 28.51 8.44
C ILE A 62 8.50 28.95 8.26
N VAL A 63 8.17 30.23 8.46
CA VAL A 63 6.81 30.74 8.24
C VAL A 63 6.36 30.51 6.82
N HIS A 64 7.19 30.84 5.81
CA HIS A 64 6.86 30.58 4.41
C HIS A 64 6.73 29.09 4.09
N ARG A 65 7.53 28.22 4.72
CA ARG A 65 7.38 26.76 4.59
C ARG A 65 6.04 26.28 5.15
N MET A 66 5.65 26.75 6.32
CA MET A 66 4.35 26.41 6.94
C MET A 66 3.16 26.89 6.10
N ASP A 67 3.34 28.00 5.40
CA ASP A 67 2.36 28.56 4.45
C ASP A 67 2.42 27.90 3.06
N ARG A 68 3.26 26.86 2.89
CA ARG A 68 3.50 26.12 1.63
C ARG A 68 4.09 27.00 0.49
N ASN A 69 4.60 28.18 0.83
CA ASN A 69 5.31 29.04 -0.14
C ASN A 69 6.80 28.66 -0.16
N TYR A 70 7.10 27.53 -0.78
CA TYR A 70 8.44 26.94 -0.78
C TYR A 70 9.49 27.82 -1.50
N HIS A 71 9.10 28.56 -2.52
CA HIS A 71 10.01 29.47 -3.22
C HIS A 71 10.53 30.58 -2.34
N GLU A 72 9.65 31.25 -1.60
CA GLU A 72 10.05 32.31 -0.66
C GLU A 72 10.81 31.73 0.53
N SER A 73 10.42 30.54 1.01
CA SER A 73 11.16 29.82 2.05
C SER A 73 12.62 29.59 1.63
N LEU A 74 12.87 29.10 0.40
CA LEU A 74 14.22 28.87 -0.12
C LEU A 74 15.04 30.16 -0.25
N LYS A 75 14.42 31.27 -0.66
CA LYS A 75 15.10 32.59 -0.69
C LYS A 75 15.54 33.01 0.71
N CYS A 76 14.67 32.83 1.70
CA CYS A 76 14.99 33.15 3.09
C CYS A 76 16.11 32.26 3.63
N TYR A 77 16.08 30.95 3.37
CA TYR A 77 17.15 30.04 3.77
C TYR A 77 18.47 30.35 3.07
N ALA A 78 18.44 30.73 1.79
CA ALA A 78 19.64 31.14 1.09
C ALA A 78 20.27 32.40 1.70
N GLN A 79 19.47 33.38 2.13
CA GLN A 79 19.97 34.56 2.84
C GLN A 79 20.54 34.20 4.22
N ALA A 80 19.84 33.33 4.99
CA ALA A 80 20.35 32.84 6.26
C ALA A 80 21.70 32.14 6.11
N LEU A 81 21.88 31.30 5.08
CA LEU A 81 23.13 30.60 4.76
C LEU A 81 24.23 31.52 4.23
N ARG A 82 23.91 32.68 3.63
CA ARG A 82 24.93 33.69 3.27
C ARG A 82 25.53 34.34 4.51
N ILE A 83 24.75 34.46 5.59
CA ILE A 83 25.19 35.05 6.87
C ILE A 83 25.94 33.98 7.67
N GLU A 84 25.38 32.76 7.77
CA GLU A 84 25.96 31.65 8.52
C GLU A 84 26.00 30.37 7.65
N GLY A 85 27.04 30.28 6.80
CA GLY A 85 27.17 29.23 5.78
C GLY A 85 27.35 27.82 6.30
N GLY A 86 27.75 27.66 7.55
CA GLY A 86 28.00 26.35 8.19
C GLY A 86 26.80 25.78 8.97
N ASN A 87 25.64 26.41 8.95
CA ASN A 87 24.49 25.99 9.73
C ASN A 87 23.83 24.74 9.14
N LEU A 88 24.18 23.57 9.69
CA LEU A 88 23.71 22.27 9.19
C LEU A 88 22.19 22.09 9.28
N ASN A 89 21.52 22.79 10.23
CA ASN A 89 20.06 22.72 10.35
C ASN A 89 19.40 23.42 9.16
N ILE A 90 19.89 24.62 8.80
CA ILE A 90 19.34 25.38 7.66
C ILE A 90 19.65 24.65 6.34
N ILE A 91 20.86 24.06 6.20
CA ILE A 91 21.22 23.24 5.04
C ILE A 91 20.25 22.05 4.92
N ARG A 92 19.95 21.36 6.03
CA ARG A 92 19.03 20.22 6.03
C ARG A 92 17.60 20.64 5.65
N GLU A 93 17.10 21.74 6.21
CA GLU A 93 15.75 22.25 5.93
C GLU A 93 15.64 22.78 4.49
N SER A 94 16.65 23.48 4.00
CA SER A 94 16.74 23.90 2.60
C SER A 94 16.72 22.69 1.67
N GLY A 95 17.50 21.66 1.98
CA GLY A 95 17.50 20.39 1.24
C GLY A 95 16.10 19.74 1.18
N PHE A 96 15.35 19.70 2.28
CA PHE A 96 13.98 19.21 2.27
C PHE A 96 13.04 20.05 1.39
N MET A 97 13.22 21.37 1.33
CA MET A 97 12.43 22.21 0.43
C MET A 97 12.79 21.95 -1.03
N GLN A 98 14.06 21.76 -1.35
CA GLN A 98 14.51 21.37 -2.70
C GLN A 98 13.90 20.03 -3.12
N LEU A 99 13.92 19.03 -2.22
CA LEU A 99 13.26 17.73 -2.44
C LEU A 99 11.76 17.89 -2.70
N GLN A 100 11.07 18.70 -1.88
CA GLN A 100 9.63 18.96 -2.01
C GLN A 100 9.29 19.60 -3.38
N MET A 101 10.18 20.42 -3.90
CA MET A 101 10.06 21.08 -5.20
C MET A 101 10.61 20.25 -6.35
N ARG A 102 11.11 19.02 -6.08
CA ARG A 102 11.76 18.14 -7.05
C ARG A 102 13.01 18.73 -7.71
N ASN A 103 13.69 19.66 -7.03
CA ASN A 103 14.96 20.23 -7.46
C ASN A 103 16.11 19.34 -6.95
N TYR A 104 16.39 18.25 -7.65
CA TYR A 104 17.26 17.21 -7.16
C TYR A 104 18.74 17.60 -7.12
N LEU A 105 19.25 18.42 -8.07
CA LEU A 105 20.65 18.82 -8.06
C LEU A 105 21.03 19.63 -6.81
N PRO A 106 20.32 20.73 -6.44
CA PRO A 106 20.62 21.43 -5.19
C PRO A 106 20.35 20.56 -3.94
N PHE A 107 19.46 19.58 -4.03
CA PHE A 107 19.26 18.60 -2.96
C PHE A 107 20.49 17.70 -2.77
N ILE A 108 21.10 17.20 -3.86
CA ILE A 108 22.35 16.45 -3.84
C ILE A 108 23.47 17.26 -3.19
N ASP A 109 23.64 18.54 -3.60
CA ASP A 109 24.66 19.41 -3.02
C ASP A 109 24.50 19.57 -1.50
N ALA A 110 23.27 19.84 -1.05
CA ALA A 110 22.97 19.93 0.38
C ALA A 110 23.30 18.62 1.14
N ARG A 111 22.94 17.44 0.56
CA ARG A 111 23.22 16.13 1.16
C ARG A 111 24.72 15.80 1.17
N LEU A 112 25.45 16.20 0.15
CA LEU A 112 26.90 16.04 0.08
C LEU A 112 27.62 16.84 1.18
N VAL A 113 27.19 18.10 1.42
CA VAL A 113 27.73 18.91 2.54
C VAL A 113 27.46 18.24 3.88
N LEU A 114 26.22 17.76 4.10
CA LEU A 114 25.86 17.07 5.35
C LEU A 114 26.66 15.77 5.54
N LEU A 115 26.89 14.98 4.50
CA LEU A 115 27.70 13.77 4.56
C LEU A 115 29.16 14.07 4.88
N ARG A 116 29.77 15.07 4.21
CA ARG A 116 31.16 15.48 4.47
C ARG A 116 31.38 15.95 5.90
N THR A 117 30.38 16.62 6.48
CA THR A 117 30.48 17.17 7.84
C THR A 117 30.19 16.11 8.90
N GLN A 118 29.30 15.18 8.63
CA GLN A 118 28.85 14.15 9.57
C GLN A 118 28.83 12.75 8.91
N PRO A 119 30.02 12.20 8.54
CA PRO A 119 30.09 10.92 7.81
C PRO A 119 29.72 9.71 8.66
N HIS A 120 29.72 9.83 9.99
CA HIS A 120 29.31 8.77 10.91
C HIS A 120 27.80 8.52 10.93
N LEU A 121 27.00 9.44 10.40
CA LEU A 121 25.54 9.30 10.37
C LEU A 121 25.09 8.54 9.12
N ARG A 122 24.59 7.31 9.28
CA ARG A 122 24.00 6.49 8.23
C ARG A 122 22.97 7.25 7.39
N SER A 123 22.11 8.04 8.06
CA SER A 123 21.07 8.81 7.40
C SER A 123 21.60 9.78 6.33
N ASN A 124 22.83 10.25 6.44
CA ASN A 124 23.44 11.14 5.45
C ASN A 124 23.86 10.36 4.19
N TRP A 125 24.36 9.14 4.34
CA TRP A 125 24.69 8.25 3.22
C TRP A 125 23.45 7.84 2.44
N VAL A 126 22.47 7.32 3.15
CA VAL A 126 21.19 6.90 2.54
C VAL A 126 20.48 8.06 1.85
N ALA A 127 20.46 9.25 2.48
CA ALA A 127 19.82 10.42 1.90
C ALA A 127 20.57 10.95 0.66
N LEU A 128 21.90 10.81 0.58
CA LEU A 128 22.65 11.16 -0.62
C LEU A 128 22.44 10.14 -1.74
N ALA A 129 22.44 8.85 -1.42
CA ALA A 129 22.12 7.80 -2.39
C ALA A 129 20.70 7.99 -2.97
N LEU A 130 19.70 8.23 -2.11
CA LEU A 130 18.33 8.53 -2.54
C LEU A 130 18.25 9.80 -3.40
N ALA A 131 19.04 10.84 -3.08
CA ALA A 131 19.07 12.07 -3.88
C ALA A 131 19.59 11.82 -5.30
N HIS A 132 20.62 10.97 -5.45
CA HIS A 132 21.12 10.56 -6.75
C HIS A 132 20.13 9.69 -7.52
N ASP A 133 19.48 8.75 -6.85
CA ASP A 133 18.46 7.89 -7.44
C ASP A 133 17.27 8.70 -7.98
N LEU A 134 16.72 9.61 -7.17
CA LEU A 134 15.65 10.54 -7.58
C LEU A 134 16.06 11.45 -8.76
N ALA A 135 17.34 11.75 -8.90
CA ALA A 135 17.89 12.49 -10.04
C ALA A 135 18.13 11.59 -11.27
N GLY A 136 17.86 10.29 -11.19
CA GLY A 136 18.13 9.30 -12.25
C GLY A 136 19.58 8.82 -12.34
N ASN A 137 20.43 9.22 -11.39
CA ASN A 137 21.86 8.88 -11.37
C ASN A 137 22.13 7.61 -10.54
N LYS A 138 21.53 6.47 -10.91
CA LYS A 138 21.61 5.20 -10.17
C LYS A 138 23.05 4.74 -9.93
N THR A 139 23.94 4.90 -10.91
CA THR A 139 25.35 4.55 -10.76
C THR A 139 26.03 5.29 -9.61
N GLN A 140 25.71 6.57 -9.39
CA GLN A 140 26.22 7.32 -8.27
C GLN A 140 25.57 6.91 -6.95
N ALA A 141 24.27 6.59 -6.96
CA ALA A 141 23.58 6.07 -5.78
C ALA A 141 24.24 4.77 -5.28
N VAL A 142 24.46 3.82 -6.19
CA VAL A 142 25.17 2.54 -5.90
C VAL A 142 26.57 2.80 -5.33
N ARG A 143 27.37 3.71 -5.94
CA ARG A 143 28.70 4.04 -5.40
C ARG A 143 28.67 4.61 -3.99
N VAL A 144 27.66 5.44 -3.67
CA VAL A 144 27.49 6.00 -2.33
C VAL A 144 27.16 4.89 -1.33
N LEU A 145 26.29 3.95 -1.69
CA LEU A 145 25.92 2.84 -0.81
C LEU A 145 27.09 1.85 -0.60
N ALA A 146 27.81 1.51 -1.67
CA ALA A 146 29.04 0.70 -1.56
C ALA A 146 30.08 1.35 -0.64
N GLY A 147 30.30 2.66 -0.79
CA GLY A 147 31.19 3.40 0.11
C GLY A 147 30.73 3.41 1.56
N TYR A 148 29.40 3.41 1.80
CA TYR A 148 28.86 3.26 3.16
C TYR A 148 29.17 1.86 3.74
N GLU A 149 28.98 0.81 2.98
CA GLU A 149 29.27 -0.57 3.39
C GLU A 149 30.74 -0.79 3.71
N ASP A 150 31.66 -0.18 2.95
CA ASP A 150 33.10 -0.23 3.18
C ASP A 150 33.52 0.47 4.49
N VAL A 151 32.85 1.56 4.84
CA VAL A 151 33.15 2.37 6.04
C VAL A 151 32.55 1.75 7.30
N CYS A 152 31.35 1.17 7.20
CA CYS A 152 30.61 0.62 8.33
C CYS A 152 30.95 -0.85 8.57
N ARG A 153 32.06 -1.12 9.28
CA ARG A 153 32.53 -2.49 9.56
C ARG A 153 31.94 -3.12 10.82
N ASP A 154 31.54 -2.33 11.81
CA ASP A 154 31.03 -2.80 13.11
C ASP A 154 29.52 -2.70 13.23
N ILE A 155 28.80 -3.42 12.33
CA ILE A 155 27.34 -3.40 12.33
C ILE A 155 26.83 -4.56 13.19
N PRO A 156 25.92 -4.28 14.16
CA PRO A 156 25.28 -5.33 14.93
C PRO A 156 24.52 -6.31 14.02
N LYS A 157 24.60 -7.61 14.33
CA LYS A 157 23.75 -8.61 13.68
C LYS A 157 22.29 -8.23 13.89
N HIS A 158 21.45 -8.43 12.86
CA HIS A 158 20.03 -8.10 12.89
C HIS A 158 19.69 -6.59 13.04
N CYS A 159 20.56 -5.72 12.53
CA CYS A 159 20.22 -4.30 12.40
C CYS A 159 19.24 -4.11 11.23
N TYR A 160 17.95 -3.89 11.53
CA TYR A 160 16.91 -3.73 10.52
C TYR A 160 17.22 -2.62 9.52
N GLU A 161 17.69 -1.48 10.01
CA GLU A 161 17.98 -0.34 9.14
C GLU A 161 19.16 -0.58 8.20
N TYR A 162 20.14 -1.40 8.62
CA TYR A 162 21.22 -1.79 7.72
C TYR A 162 20.75 -2.80 6.68
N SER A 163 19.96 -3.78 7.11
CA SER A 163 19.29 -4.72 6.19
C SER A 163 18.52 -4.00 5.08
N GLU A 164 17.75 -2.97 5.43
CA GLU A 164 17.02 -2.18 4.44
C GLU A 164 17.96 -1.41 3.49
N VAL A 165 19.10 -0.93 3.96
CA VAL A 165 20.11 -0.28 3.09
C VAL A 165 20.68 -1.27 2.08
N VAL A 166 21.02 -2.50 2.52
CA VAL A 166 21.51 -3.55 1.62
C VAL A 166 20.47 -3.94 0.58
N LEU A 167 19.21 -4.13 1.00
CA LEU A 167 18.11 -4.43 0.06
C LEU A 167 17.84 -3.28 -0.91
N TYR A 168 17.95 -2.03 -0.47
CA TYR A 168 17.86 -0.88 -1.35
C TYR A 168 19.01 -0.84 -2.36
N HIS A 169 20.25 -1.13 -1.92
CA HIS A 169 21.40 -1.25 -2.83
C HIS A 169 21.16 -2.36 -3.87
N ALA A 170 20.71 -3.55 -3.44
CA ALA A 170 20.36 -4.64 -4.33
C ALA A 170 19.25 -4.26 -5.34
N SER A 171 18.24 -3.49 -4.92
CA SER A 171 17.18 -3.03 -5.82
C SER A 171 17.68 -2.06 -6.90
N LEU A 172 18.63 -1.19 -6.57
CA LEU A 172 19.25 -0.29 -7.55
C LEU A 172 20.08 -1.07 -8.58
N LEU A 173 20.84 -2.09 -8.14
CA LEU A 173 21.57 -2.98 -9.04
C LEU A 173 20.61 -3.75 -9.96
N GLU A 174 19.50 -4.25 -9.42
CA GLU A 174 18.46 -4.93 -10.21
C GLU A 174 17.86 -3.98 -11.28
N GLU A 175 17.53 -2.75 -10.92
CA GLU A 175 17.01 -1.74 -11.85
C GLU A 175 18.02 -1.29 -12.92
N MET A 176 19.32 -1.43 -12.63
CA MET A 176 20.41 -1.19 -13.59
C MET A 176 20.66 -2.41 -14.48
N GLY A 177 20.05 -3.57 -14.21
CA GLY A 177 20.27 -4.82 -14.92
C GLY A 177 21.53 -5.58 -14.50
N ASP A 178 22.18 -5.19 -13.41
CA ASP A 178 23.37 -5.86 -12.90
C ASP A 178 22.97 -7.05 -11.99
N ALA A 179 22.52 -8.11 -12.61
CA ALA A 179 22.08 -9.31 -11.89
C ALA A 179 23.23 -10.03 -11.17
N HIS A 180 24.46 -9.96 -11.69
CA HIS A 180 25.64 -10.51 -11.02
C HIS A 180 25.96 -9.72 -9.74
N GLY A 181 25.97 -8.40 -9.81
CA GLY A 181 26.15 -7.54 -8.66
C GLY A 181 25.10 -7.76 -7.56
N VAL A 182 23.84 -8.01 -7.94
CA VAL A 182 22.77 -8.40 -6.98
C VAL A 182 23.14 -9.69 -6.25
N LEU A 183 23.56 -10.75 -6.97
CA LEU A 183 23.89 -12.03 -6.34
C LEU A 183 25.09 -11.92 -5.41
N ASP A 184 26.14 -11.23 -5.83
CA ASP A 184 27.35 -11.02 -5.06
C ASP A 184 27.08 -10.22 -3.77
N LEU A 185 26.31 -9.14 -3.87
CA LEU A 185 25.91 -8.33 -2.73
C LEU A 185 25.08 -9.13 -1.72
N LEU A 186 24.04 -9.84 -2.18
CA LEU A 186 23.16 -10.61 -1.30
C LEU A 186 23.91 -11.78 -0.61
N GLU A 187 24.88 -12.40 -1.26
CA GLU A 187 25.68 -13.46 -0.64
C GLU A 187 26.67 -12.88 0.37
N THR A 188 27.36 -11.77 0.03
CA THR A 188 28.32 -11.10 0.90
C THR A 188 27.66 -10.56 2.18
N GLN A 189 26.47 -9.97 2.05
CA GLN A 189 25.73 -9.33 3.14
C GLN A 189 24.70 -10.25 3.81
N LYS A 190 24.67 -11.53 3.47
CA LYS A 190 23.67 -12.50 3.94
C LYS A 190 23.44 -12.51 5.45
N ALA A 191 24.55 -12.37 6.23
CA ALA A 191 24.49 -12.39 7.69
C ALA A 191 23.80 -11.17 8.30
N HIS A 192 23.63 -10.09 7.53
CA HIS A 192 23.03 -8.83 7.97
C HIS A 192 21.60 -8.62 7.45
N ILE A 193 21.15 -9.44 6.50
CA ILE A 193 19.80 -9.33 5.94
C ILE A 193 18.79 -9.95 6.90
N VAL A 194 17.79 -9.17 7.28
CA VAL A 194 16.69 -9.59 8.17
C VAL A 194 15.46 -10.00 7.36
N ASP A 195 15.14 -9.29 6.29
CA ASP A 195 14.05 -9.65 5.38
C ASP A 195 14.52 -10.69 4.34
N GLU A 196 14.63 -11.93 4.80
CA GLU A 196 14.98 -13.08 3.94
C GLU A 196 14.02 -13.25 2.75
N PRO A 197 12.68 -13.12 2.88
CA PRO A 197 11.77 -13.24 1.75
C PRO A 197 12.09 -12.27 0.61
N SER A 198 12.31 -10.99 0.92
CA SER A 198 12.66 -10.00 -0.10
C SER A 198 14.01 -10.31 -0.75
N SER A 199 15.01 -10.68 0.04
CA SER A 199 16.34 -11.08 -0.45
C SER A 199 16.25 -12.30 -1.39
N ASN A 200 15.51 -13.35 -0.98
CA ASN A 200 15.34 -14.55 -1.78
C ASN A 200 14.59 -14.26 -3.09
N ALA A 201 13.60 -13.37 -3.06
CA ALA A 201 12.90 -12.94 -4.27
C ALA A 201 13.83 -12.19 -5.24
N MET A 202 14.67 -11.28 -4.76
CA MET A 202 15.68 -10.59 -5.57
C MET A 202 16.68 -11.58 -6.15
N ARG A 203 17.17 -12.52 -5.34
CA ARG A 203 18.08 -13.59 -5.80
C ARG A 203 17.46 -14.43 -6.90
N ALA A 204 16.22 -14.86 -6.74
CA ALA A 204 15.52 -15.68 -7.74
C ALA A 204 15.31 -14.92 -9.06
N ARG A 205 14.96 -13.62 -9.01
CA ARG A 205 14.86 -12.77 -10.20
C ARG A 205 16.22 -12.58 -10.89
N ALA A 206 17.28 -12.34 -10.13
CA ALA A 206 18.62 -12.21 -10.66
C ALA A 206 19.09 -13.49 -11.35
N LEU A 207 18.82 -14.68 -10.75
CA LEU A 207 19.10 -15.99 -11.37
C LEU A 207 18.36 -16.15 -12.70
N SER A 208 17.08 -15.76 -12.77
CA SER A 208 16.31 -15.78 -14.02
C SER A 208 16.92 -14.86 -15.07
N THR A 209 17.36 -13.66 -14.68
CA THR A 209 17.94 -12.65 -15.60
C THR A 209 19.26 -13.14 -16.24
N ILE A 210 20.09 -13.87 -15.49
CA ILE A 210 21.37 -14.44 -16.03
C ILE A 210 21.18 -15.78 -16.73
N GLY A 211 19.93 -16.28 -16.86
CA GLY A 211 19.61 -17.51 -17.57
C GLY A 211 19.76 -18.81 -16.75
N ARG A 212 20.00 -18.73 -15.43
CA ARG A 212 20.05 -19.90 -14.54
C ARG A 212 18.65 -20.31 -14.11
N MET A 213 17.85 -20.80 -15.07
CA MET A 213 16.42 -21.05 -14.88
C MET A 213 16.14 -22.16 -13.85
N ASP A 214 16.95 -23.23 -13.81
CA ASP A 214 16.76 -24.32 -12.84
C ASP A 214 16.99 -23.84 -11.40
N ASP A 215 18.02 -23.05 -11.17
CA ASP A 215 18.31 -22.48 -9.86
C ASP A 215 17.24 -21.46 -9.44
N ALA A 216 16.74 -20.68 -10.39
CA ALA A 216 15.64 -19.74 -10.16
C ALA A 216 14.34 -20.48 -9.80
N ALA A 217 14.04 -21.59 -10.49
CA ALA A 217 12.88 -22.43 -10.20
C ALA A 217 12.96 -23.02 -8.78
N ILE A 218 14.12 -23.55 -8.40
CA ILE A 218 14.36 -24.06 -7.04
C ILE A 218 14.16 -22.95 -6.00
N ALA A 219 14.72 -21.76 -6.24
CA ALA A 219 14.59 -20.63 -5.32
C ALA A 219 13.11 -20.17 -5.16
N TRP A 220 12.36 -20.03 -6.26
CA TRP A 220 10.94 -19.68 -6.20
C TRP A 220 10.12 -20.77 -5.53
N PHE A 221 10.40 -22.06 -5.80
CA PHE A 221 9.67 -23.15 -5.18
C PHE A 221 9.86 -23.17 -3.65
N ALA A 222 11.08 -22.96 -3.16
CA ALA A 222 11.35 -22.85 -1.73
C ALA A 222 10.57 -21.68 -1.06
N MET A 223 10.32 -20.60 -1.79
CA MET A 223 9.47 -19.52 -1.31
C MET A 223 7.98 -19.91 -1.26
N LEU A 224 7.50 -20.71 -2.23
CA LEU A 224 6.14 -21.23 -2.23
C LEU A 224 5.90 -22.22 -1.08
N GLU A 225 6.90 -23.00 -0.68
CA GLU A 225 6.83 -23.85 0.53
C GLU A 225 6.61 -23.02 1.80
N ARG A 226 7.17 -21.81 1.85
CA ARG A 226 6.97 -20.88 2.95
C ARG A 226 5.60 -20.19 2.92
N ASN A 227 5.14 -19.79 1.74
CA ASN A 227 3.83 -19.15 1.55
C ASN A 227 3.26 -19.40 0.15
N SER A 228 2.45 -20.44 0.04
CA SER A 228 1.76 -20.82 -1.20
C SER A 228 0.57 -19.93 -1.58
N GLU A 229 0.21 -18.93 -0.75
CA GLU A 229 -0.85 -17.97 -1.05
C GLU A 229 -0.33 -16.69 -1.74
N ASN A 230 0.98 -16.52 -1.90
CA ASN A 230 1.54 -15.35 -2.55
C ASN A 230 1.44 -15.45 -4.07
N LYS A 231 0.46 -14.74 -4.65
CA LYS A 231 0.21 -14.72 -6.10
C LYS A 231 1.44 -14.34 -6.92
N ALA A 232 2.23 -13.35 -6.46
CA ALA A 232 3.41 -12.87 -7.20
C ALA A 232 4.49 -13.95 -7.28
N TRP A 233 4.68 -14.72 -6.21
CA TRP A 233 5.66 -15.82 -6.20
C TRP A 233 5.23 -17.00 -7.06
N ILE A 234 3.92 -17.36 -7.04
CA ILE A 234 3.37 -18.39 -7.92
C ILE A 234 3.57 -17.97 -9.38
N GLN A 235 3.25 -16.71 -9.70
CA GLN A 235 3.40 -16.18 -11.04
C GLN A 235 4.87 -16.22 -11.49
N ALA A 236 5.80 -15.76 -10.65
CA ALA A 236 7.23 -15.76 -10.94
C ALA A 236 7.80 -17.18 -11.12
N TYR A 237 7.35 -18.14 -10.30
CA TYR A 237 7.70 -19.54 -10.49
C TYR A 237 7.24 -20.06 -11.87
N LEU A 238 5.97 -19.80 -12.21
CA LEU A 238 5.41 -20.22 -13.49
C LEU A 238 6.08 -19.56 -14.70
N ASP A 239 6.51 -18.31 -14.56
CA ASP A 239 7.23 -17.60 -15.63
C ASP A 239 8.60 -18.20 -15.91
N VAL A 240 9.19 -18.91 -14.94
CA VAL A 240 10.46 -19.62 -15.09
C VAL A 240 10.28 -21.03 -15.66
N VAL A 241 9.26 -21.79 -15.20
CA VAL A 241 9.13 -23.23 -15.50
C VAL A 241 8.13 -23.55 -16.60
N ALA A 242 7.20 -22.66 -16.91
CA ALA A 242 6.05 -22.97 -17.75
C ALA A 242 6.01 -22.15 -19.04
N THR A 243 5.68 -22.80 -20.15
CA THR A 243 5.15 -22.15 -21.36
C THR A 243 3.66 -21.84 -21.18
N ASN A 244 3.08 -21.03 -22.07
CA ASN A 244 1.64 -20.76 -22.02
C ASN A 244 0.80 -22.04 -22.10
N GLU A 245 1.24 -23.04 -22.87
CA GLU A 245 0.54 -24.31 -23.06
C GLU A 245 0.67 -25.23 -21.83
N SER A 246 1.83 -25.26 -21.17
CA SER A 246 2.09 -26.11 -20.00
C SER A 246 1.68 -25.50 -18.66
N ARG A 247 1.24 -24.24 -18.67
CA ARG A 247 0.94 -23.49 -17.44
C ARG A 247 -0.14 -24.13 -16.57
N LEU A 248 -1.20 -24.66 -17.17
CA LEU A 248 -2.25 -25.38 -16.45
C LEU A 248 -1.69 -26.63 -15.77
N MET A 249 -0.85 -27.42 -16.47
CA MET A 249 -0.24 -28.63 -15.92
C MET A 249 0.61 -28.30 -14.68
N HIS A 250 1.47 -27.30 -14.75
CA HIS A 250 2.29 -26.88 -13.60
C HIS A 250 1.44 -26.36 -12.43
N LEU A 251 0.33 -25.67 -12.70
CA LEU A 251 -0.61 -25.26 -11.66
C LEU A 251 -1.32 -26.44 -10.99
N LEU A 252 -1.67 -27.48 -11.75
CA LEU A 252 -2.26 -28.72 -11.20
C LEU A 252 -1.23 -29.46 -10.35
N ASP A 253 0.04 -29.52 -10.76
CA ASP A 253 1.12 -30.07 -9.94
C ASP A 253 1.29 -29.31 -8.63
N LEU A 254 1.27 -27.96 -8.69
CA LEU A 254 1.32 -27.12 -7.49
C LEU A 254 0.09 -27.36 -6.60
N LYS A 255 -1.11 -27.56 -7.16
CA LYS A 255 -2.32 -27.90 -6.40
C LYS A 255 -2.15 -29.21 -5.62
N CYS A 256 -1.51 -30.23 -6.24
CA CYS A 256 -1.21 -31.48 -5.57
C CYS A 256 -0.23 -31.30 -4.41
N LYS A 257 0.81 -30.46 -4.58
CA LYS A 257 1.82 -30.16 -3.54
C LYS A 257 1.27 -29.26 -2.42
N PHE A 258 0.41 -28.30 -2.76
CA PHE A 258 -0.19 -27.32 -1.84
C PHE A 258 -1.73 -27.40 -1.86
N PRO A 259 -2.33 -28.48 -1.40
CA PRO A 259 -3.79 -28.72 -1.53
C PRO A 259 -4.65 -27.72 -0.75
N LYS A 260 -4.08 -27.00 0.20
CA LYS A 260 -4.80 -25.98 0.99
C LYS A 260 -4.75 -24.59 0.37
N SER A 261 -3.90 -24.35 -0.65
CA SER A 261 -3.76 -23.04 -1.26
C SER A 261 -5.00 -22.69 -2.08
N THR A 262 -5.66 -21.62 -1.67
CA THR A 262 -6.81 -21.04 -2.38
C THR A 262 -6.35 -20.24 -3.59
N MET A 263 -5.17 -19.59 -3.50
CA MET A 263 -4.64 -18.80 -4.59
C MET A 263 -4.29 -19.65 -5.80
N ILE A 264 -3.63 -20.81 -5.59
CA ILE A 264 -3.31 -21.74 -6.69
C ILE A 264 -4.61 -22.21 -7.39
N ARG A 265 -5.63 -22.61 -6.61
CA ARG A 265 -6.95 -22.99 -7.16
C ARG A 265 -7.58 -21.87 -7.98
N ARG A 266 -7.52 -20.61 -7.50
CA ARG A 266 -8.03 -19.44 -8.23
C ARG A 266 -7.24 -19.20 -9.51
N MET A 267 -5.92 -19.35 -9.51
CA MET A 267 -5.09 -19.22 -10.71
C MET A 267 -5.40 -20.29 -11.75
N ILE A 268 -5.69 -21.53 -11.32
CA ILE A 268 -6.16 -22.60 -12.23
C ILE A 268 -7.43 -22.14 -12.96
N LEU A 269 -8.41 -21.56 -12.26
CA LEU A 269 -9.65 -21.09 -12.88
C LEU A 269 -9.44 -19.98 -13.91
N HIS A 270 -8.38 -19.19 -13.78
CA HIS A 270 -8.05 -18.18 -14.79
C HIS A 270 -7.48 -18.78 -16.06
N VAL A 271 -6.69 -19.87 -15.95
CA VAL A 271 -5.98 -20.50 -17.07
C VAL A 271 -6.81 -21.59 -17.74
N ALA A 272 -7.52 -22.42 -16.94
CA ALA A 272 -8.34 -23.53 -17.44
C ALA A 272 -9.45 -23.07 -18.38
N GLN A 273 -9.77 -23.91 -19.38
CA GLN A 273 -10.80 -23.66 -20.40
C GLN A 273 -11.72 -24.87 -20.52
N ASN A 274 -12.91 -24.67 -21.05
CA ASN A 274 -13.86 -25.72 -21.40
C ASN A 274 -14.10 -26.78 -20.29
N ALA A 275 -13.84 -28.04 -20.59
CA ALA A 275 -14.05 -29.18 -19.67
C ALA A 275 -13.18 -29.05 -18.40
N ASP A 276 -11.90 -28.71 -18.55
CA ASP A 276 -10.99 -28.53 -17.43
C ASP A 276 -11.46 -27.41 -16.50
N PHE A 277 -11.95 -26.30 -17.09
CA PHE A 277 -12.52 -25.22 -16.29
C PHE A 277 -13.76 -25.68 -15.52
N ARG A 278 -14.68 -26.41 -16.17
CA ARG A 278 -15.91 -26.90 -15.52
C ARG A 278 -15.60 -27.81 -14.33
N GLU A 279 -14.64 -28.71 -14.48
CA GLU A 279 -14.21 -29.63 -13.42
C GLU A 279 -13.61 -28.85 -12.23
N GLN A 280 -12.64 -27.98 -12.49
CA GLN A 280 -11.94 -27.22 -11.46
C GLN A 280 -12.85 -26.18 -10.80
N ALA A 281 -13.76 -25.55 -11.55
CA ALA A 281 -14.74 -24.62 -11.05
C ALA A 281 -15.77 -25.33 -10.13
N ARG A 282 -16.22 -26.53 -10.51
CA ARG A 282 -17.12 -27.33 -9.66
C ARG A 282 -16.48 -27.62 -8.30
N GLU A 283 -15.26 -28.15 -8.32
CA GLU A 283 -14.52 -28.44 -7.07
C GLU A 283 -14.36 -27.18 -6.20
N TYR A 284 -14.00 -26.03 -6.82
CA TYR A 284 -13.81 -24.78 -6.10
C TYR A 284 -15.12 -24.24 -5.49
N VAL A 285 -16.19 -24.26 -6.27
CA VAL A 285 -17.53 -23.76 -5.85
C VAL A 285 -18.10 -24.66 -4.75
N GLU A 286 -18.12 -25.99 -4.94
CA GLU A 286 -18.62 -26.93 -3.93
C GLU A 286 -17.88 -26.80 -2.61
N TYR A 287 -16.53 -26.72 -2.65
CA TYR A 287 -15.72 -26.49 -1.46
C TYR A 287 -16.08 -25.19 -0.73
N ALA A 288 -16.21 -24.08 -1.48
CA ALA A 288 -16.51 -22.79 -0.91
C ALA A 288 -17.93 -22.70 -0.32
N LEU A 289 -18.91 -23.29 -0.99
CA LEU A 289 -20.30 -23.35 -0.51
C LEU A 289 -20.43 -24.21 0.76
N VAL A 290 -19.76 -25.36 0.82
CA VAL A 290 -19.73 -26.22 2.00
C VAL A 290 -19.03 -25.53 3.18
N LYS A 291 -18.01 -24.69 2.91
CA LYS A 291 -17.32 -23.87 3.91
C LYS A 291 -18.04 -22.56 4.26
N ASN A 292 -19.18 -22.30 3.65
CA ASN A 292 -19.98 -21.09 3.87
C ASN A 292 -19.18 -19.79 3.60
N VAL A 293 -18.43 -19.74 2.48
CA VAL A 293 -17.61 -18.58 2.11
C VAL A 293 -18.48 -17.48 1.49
N PRO A 294 -18.73 -16.35 2.18
CA PRO A 294 -19.64 -15.31 1.68
C PRO A 294 -19.03 -14.48 0.55
N SER A 295 -17.71 -14.49 0.39
CA SER A 295 -16.98 -13.75 -0.65
C SER A 295 -16.89 -14.49 -1.98
N LEU A 296 -17.43 -15.69 -2.11
CA LEU A 296 -17.30 -16.55 -3.29
C LEU A 296 -17.61 -15.82 -4.62
N PHE A 297 -18.67 -15.00 -4.63
CA PHE A 297 -19.00 -14.21 -5.82
C PHE A 297 -17.88 -13.21 -6.20
N LEU A 298 -17.28 -12.53 -5.21
CA LEU A 298 -16.20 -11.58 -5.45
C LEU A 298 -14.94 -12.30 -5.98
N ASP A 299 -14.69 -13.49 -5.51
CA ASP A 299 -13.55 -14.32 -5.95
C ASP A 299 -13.69 -14.74 -7.42
N LEU A 300 -14.90 -15.10 -7.84
CA LEU A 300 -15.17 -15.58 -9.21
C LEU A 300 -15.53 -14.48 -10.20
N LYS A 301 -15.90 -13.28 -9.74
CA LYS A 301 -16.37 -12.18 -10.57
C LYS A 301 -15.39 -11.80 -11.70
N SER A 302 -14.08 -11.88 -11.45
CA SER A 302 -13.06 -11.57 -12.46
C SER A 302 -13.09 -12.51 -13.68
N LEU A 303 -13.62 -13.72 -13.52
CA LEU A 303 -13.77 -14.70 -14.58
C LEU A 303 -14.93 -14.39 -15.54
N TYR A 304 -15.85 -13.53 -15.14
CA TYR A 304 -17.05 -13.18 -15.94
C TYR A 304 -16.73 -12.41 -17.24
N SER A 305 -15.53 -11.81 -17.32
CA SER A 305 -15.03 -11.19 -18.55
C SER A 305 -14.56 -12.21 -19.60
N GLN A 306 -14.36 -13.47 -19.20
CA GLN A 306 -13.90 -14.53 -20.08
C GLN A 306 -15.12 -15.26 -20.71
N PRO A 307 -15.12 -15.47 -22.04
CA PRO A 307 -16.27 -16.09 -22.74
C PRO A 307 -16.67 -17.45 -22.16
N GLY A 308 -17.96 -17.65 -21.92
CA GLY A 308 -18.53 -18.92 -21.46
C GLY A 308 -18.36 -19.25 -19.98
N LYS A 309 -17.37 -18.66 -19.28
CA LYS A 309 -17.09 -19.02 -17.88
C LYS A 309 -18.22 -18.58 -16.93
N LYS A 310 -18.83 -17.41 -17.19
CA LYS A 310 -19.96 -16.90 -16.40
C LYS A 310 -21.12 -17.90 -16.41
N ASP A 311 -21.50 -18.40 -17.57
CA ASP A 311 -22.63 -19.29 -17.74
C ASP A 311 -22.36 -20.68 -17.14
N MET A 312 -21.13 -21.20 -17.30
CA MET A 312 -20.72 -22.43 -16.65
C MET A 312 -20.72 -22.35 -15.11
N ILE A 313 -20.32 -21.21 -14.55
CA ILE A 313 -20.37 -21.00 -13.08
C ILE A 313 -21.82 -20.94 -12.61
N GLU A 314 -22.71 -20.23 -13.34
CA GLU A 314 -24.15 -20.18 -13.04
C GLU A 314 -24.73 -21.59 -13.00
N GLU A 315 -24.50 -22.41 -14.04
CA GLU A 315 -24.94 -23.80 -14.12
C GLU A 315 -24.46 -24.63 -12.92
N ILE A 316 -23.17 -24.54 -12.57
CA ILE A 316 -22.58 -25.28 -11.45
C ILE A 316 -23.26 -24.90 -10.13
N VAL A 317 -23.49 -23.61 -9.88
CA VAL A 317 -24.12 -23.16 -8.63
C VAL A 317 -25.59 -23.54 -8.57
N GLU A 318 -26.32 -23.49 -9.70
CA GLU A 318 -27.71 -23.95 -9.79
C GLU A 318 -27.80 -25.48 -9.56
N GLU A 319 -26.87 -26.27 -10.13
CA GLU A 319 -26.79 -27.70 -9.85
C GLU A 319 -26.56 -27.98 -8.34
N CYS A 320 -25.67 -27.22 -7.69
CA CYS A 320 -25.44 -27.31 -6.25
C CYS A 320 -26.69 -26.94 -5.45
N ARG A 321 -27.38 -25.84 -5.84
CA ARG A 321 -28.63 -25.41 -5.20
C ARG A 321 -29.70 -26.48 -5.26
N ILE A 322 -29.92 -27.09 -6.43
CA ILE A 322 -30.93 -28.14 -6.62
C ILE A 322 -30.58 -29.38 -5.80
N ARG A 323 -29.29 -29.78 -5.80
CA ARG A 323 -28.83 -30.97 -5.05
C ARG A 323 -29.01 -30.82 -3.54
N TRP A 324 -28.83 -29.62 -2.99
CA TRP A 324 -28.89 -29.37 -1.56
C TRP A 324 -30.23 -28.74 -1.11
N ASP A 325 -31.23 -28.68 -1.97
CA ASP A 325 -32.55 -28.18 -1.64
C ASP A 325 -33.20 -29.09 -0.58
N PRO A 326 -33.56 -28.59 0.63
CA PRO A 326 -34.12 -29.36 1.70
C PRO A 326 -35.47 -30.03 1.36
N GLN A 327 -36.19 -29.51 0.34
CA GLN A 327 -37.52 -30.00 -0.05
C GLN A 327 -37.46 -31.12 -1.10
N THR A 328 -36.42 -31.15 -1.93
CA THR A 328 -36.30 -32.05 -3.08
C THR A 328 -34.99 -32.83 -3.14
N GLY A 329 -34.01 -32.49 -2.29
CA GLY A 329 -32.70 -33.11 -2.27
C GLY A 329 -32.70 -34.47 -1.60
N ASP A 330 -31.81 -35.38 -2.03
CA ASP A 330 -31.58 -36.67 -1.40
C ASP A 330 -31.02 -36.50 0.02
N GLU A 331 -31.58 -37.26 1.00
CA GLU A 331 -31.10 -37.29 2.36
C GLU A 331 -29.60 -37.66 2.41
N GLY A 332 -28.71 -36.72 2.77
CA GLY A 332 -27.29 -37.01 3.03
C GLY A 332 -26.28 -36.15 2.32
N HIS A 333 -26.64 -35.17 1.52
CA HIS A 333 -25.71 -34.42 0.66
C HIS A 333 -25.50 -32.96 1.10
N GLY A 334 -24.57 -32.73 2.03
CA GLY A 334 -24.04 -31.43 2.42
C GLY A 334 -24.72 -30.74 3.61
N PRO A 335 -24.05 -29.77 4.25
CA PRO A 335 -24.66 -29.00 5.34
C PRO A 335 -25.86 -28.18 4.84
N PRO A 336 -26.95 -28.05 5.63
CA PRO A 336 -28.13 -27.25 5.24
C PRO A 336 -27.81 -25.80 4.89
N SER A 337 -26.75 -25.24 5.45
CA SER A 337 -26.26 -23.90 5.15
C SER A 337 -25.74 -23.76 3.70
N SER A 338 -25.23 -24.85 3.08
CA SER A 338 -24.69 -24.79 1.71
C SER A 338 -25.74 -24.36 0.68
N TYR A 339 -26.99 -24.78 0.87
CA TYR A 339 -28.13 -24.34 0.05
C TYR A 339 -28.34 -22.82 0.14
N LEU A 340 -28.30 -22.25 1.34
CA LEU A 340 -28.45 -20.82 1.56
C LEU A 340 -27.31 -20.03 0.91
N TYR A 341 -26.06 -20.53 1.00
CA TYR A 341 -24.92 -19.88 0.37
C TYR A 341 -24.92 -20.01 -1.15
N ALA A 342 -25.48 -21.08 -1.72
CA ALA A 342 -25.71 -21.17 -3.17
C ALA A 342 -26.74 -20.12 -3.63
N MET A 343 -27.85 -19.95 -2.94
CA MET A 343 -28.83 -18.89 -3.22
C MET A 343 -28.22 -17.50 -3.03
N TYR A 344 -27.41 -17.30 -2.00
CA TYR A 344 -26.70 -16.04 -1.78
C TYR A 344 -25.75 -15.67 -2.92
N TYR A 345 -25.00 -16.66 -3.42
CA TYR A 345 -24.19 -16.48 -4.63
C TYR A 345 -25.05 -16.07 -5.83
N LEU A 346 -26.15 -16.79 -6.08
CA LEU A 346 -27.06 -16.51 -7.20
C LEU A 346 -27.72 -15.14 -7.10
N ALA A 347 -28.07 -14.69 -5.90
CA ALA A 347 -28.55 -13.32 -5.69
C ALA A 347 -27.51 -12.27 -6.14
N HIS A 348 -26.24 -12.47 -5.80
CA HIS A 348 -25.16 -11.62 -6.28
C HIS A 348 -24.94 -11.71 -7.78
N HIS A 349 -24.98 -12.91 -8.34
CA HIS A 349 -24.82 -13.17 -9.76
C HIS A 349 -25.93 -12.45 -10.57
N TYR A 350 -27.20 -12.66 -10.23
CA TYR A 350 -28.33 -12.04 -10.93
C TYR A 350 -28.37 -10.53 -10.72
N SER A 351 -27.98 -10.04 -9.56
CA SER A 351 -27.79 -8.60 -9.35
C SER A 351 -26.70 -8.01 -10.25
N TYR A 352 -25.64 -8.73 -10.49
CA TYR A 352 -24.53 -8.28 -11.34
C TYR A 352 -24.89 -8.32 -12.84
N THR A 353 -25.65 -9.35 -13.25
CA THR A 353 -26.12 -9.52 -14.64
C THR A 353 -27.37 -8.70 -14.98
N GLY A 354 -27.89 -7.89 -14.04
CA GLY A 354 -29.03 -7.01 -14.25
C GLY A 354 -30.40 -7.68 -14.13
N GLN A 355 -30.47 -8.94 -13.72
CA GLN A 355 -31.71 -9.69 -13.50
C GLN A 355 -32.28 -9.43 -12.10
N THR A 356 -32.71 -8.21 -11.83
CA THR A 356 -33.10 -7.72 -10.50
C THR A 356 -34.19 -8.58 -9.85
N SER A 357 -35.22 -8.97 -10.58
CA SER A 357 -36.33 -9.76 -10.04
C SER A 357 -35.88 -11.13 -9.53
N ARG A 358 -34.98 -11.80 -10.26
CA ARG A 358 -34.39 -13.06 -9.81
C ARG A 358 -33.49 -12.88 -8.58
N ALA A 359 -32.68 -11.81 -8.58
CA ALA A 359 -31.82 -11.49 -7.45
C ALA A 359 -32.64 -11.24 -6.16
N LEU A 360 -33.76 -10.50 -6.26
CA LEU A 360 -34.65 -10.25 -5.12
C LEU A 360 -35.34 -11.52 -4.66
N LEU A 361 -35.82 -12.38 -5.57
CA LEU A 361 -36.44 -13.65 -5.22
C LEU A 361 -35.52 -14.51 -4.33
N TYR A 362 -34.25 -14.65 -4.70
CA TYR A 362 -33.28 -15.42 -3.93
C TYR A 362 -32.96 -14.75 -2.59
N ILE A 363 -32.66 -13.46 -2.57
CA ILE A 363 -32.26 -12.78 -1.33
C ILE A 363 -33.41 -12.69 -0.33
N ASP A 364 -34.65 -12.44 -0.78
CA ASP A 364 -35.82 -12.37 0.09
C ASP A 364 -36.14 -13.75 0.68
N SER A 365 -35.98 -14.85 -0.08
CA SER A 365 -36.11 -16.22 0.43
C SER A 365 -35.10 -16.53 1.52
N ILE A 366 -33.82 -16.10 1.38
CA ILE A 366 -32.80 -16.31 2.41
C ILE A 366 -33.12 -15.46 3.65
N ILE A 367 -33.57 -14.21 3.49
CA ILE A 367 -33.97 -13.34 4.61
C ILE A 367 -35.12 -13.94 5.40
N GLN A 368 -36.11 -14.56 4.75
CA GLN A 368 -37.21 -15.25 5.42
C GLN A 368 -36.69 -16.41 6.29
N HIS A 369 -35.65 -17.12 5.83
CA HIS A 369 -35.04 -18.20 6.58
C HIS A 369 -34.12 -17.69 7.72
N THR A 370 -33.35 -16.61 7.46
CA THR A 370 -32.35 -16.10 8.40
C THR A 370 -32.45 -14.56 8.50
N PRO A 371 -33.48 -14.03 9.17
CA PRO A 371 -33.75 -12.58 9.19
C PRO A 371 -32.75 -11.75 10.01
N SER A 372 -31.99 -12.39 10.88
CA SER A 372 -31.07 -11.72 11.81
C SER A 372 -29.67 -11.44 11.23
N MET A 373 -29.43 -11.72 9.96
CA MET A 373 -28.11 -11.58 9.31
C MET A 373 -28.02 -10.25 8.53
N PRO A 374 -27.25 -9.24 9.02
CA PRO A 374 -27.19 -7.91 8.42
C PRO A 374 -26.71 -7.93 6.97
N GLU A 375 -25.79 -8.85 6.61
CA GLU A 375 -25.23 -8.99 5.26
C GLU A 375 -26.29 -9.26 4.18
N LEU A 376 -27.37 -9.97 4.55
CA LEU A 376 -28.48 -10.25 3.62
C LEU A 376 -29.26 -8.98 3.31
N HIS A 377 -29.61 -8.20 4.33
CA HIS A 377 -30.29 -6.90 4.17
C HIS A 377 -29.41 -5.89 3.41
N MET A 378 -28.10 -5.86 3.69
CA MET A 378 -27.15 -5.06 2.90
C MET A 378 -27.12 -5.48 1.43
N THR A 379 -27.20 -6.78 1.15
CA THR A 379 -27.20 -7.29 -0.21
C THR A 379 -28.51 -6.92 -0.91
N ARG A 380 -29.64 -7.06 -0.24
CA ARG A 380 -30.96 -6.61 -0.72
C ARG A 380 -30.92 -5.11 -1.07
N ALA A 381 -30.42 -4.27 -0.16
CA ALA A 381 -30.24 -2.84 -0.39
C ALA A 381 -29.37 -2.56 -1.61
N ARG A 382 -28.30 -3.32 -1.81
CA ARG A 382 -27.41 -3.20 -2.99
C ARG A 382 -28.12 -3.57 -4.29
N VAL A 383 -28.95 -4.61 -4.29
CA VAL A 383 -29.76 -5.02 -5.46
C VAL A 383 -30.76 -3.93 -5.82
N LEU A 384 -31.54 -3.44 -4.85
CA LEU A 384 -32.52 -2.38 -5.03
C LEU A 384 -31.89 -1.08 -5.54
N LYS A 385 -30.75 -0.69 -4.99
CA LYS A 385 -30.03 0.49 -5.45
C LYS A 385 -29.56 0.39 -6.90
N ARG A 386 -29.08 -0.79 -7.32
CA ARG A 386 -28.70 -1.02 -8.73
C ARG A 386 -29.90 -0.97 -9.67
N ALA A 387 -31.07 -1.33 -9.19
CA ALA A 387 -32.33 -1.23 -9.91
C ALA A 387 -32.92 0.20 -9.97
N GLY A 388 -32.29 1.15 -9.24
CA GLY A 388 -32.81 2.54 -9.17
C GLY A 388 -33.89 2.79 -8.11
N ALA A 389 -34.24 1.75 -7.31
CA ALA A 389 -35.23 1.87 -6.23
C ALA A 389 -34.53 2.38 -4.95
N TYR A 390 -34.20 3.68 -4.92
CA TYR A 390 -33.35 4.26 -3.88
C TYR A 390 -33.99 4.29 -2.50
N GLU A 391 -35.32 4.59 -2.41
CA GLU A 391 -36.04 4.59 -1.14
C GLU A 391 -36.07 3.21 -0.52
N ALA A 392 -36.50 2.19 -1.26
CA ALA A 392 -36.50 0.82 -0.79
C ALA A 392 -35.09 0.29 -0.46
N ALA A 393 -34.07 0.79 -1.16
CA ALA A 393 -32.67 0.46 -0.85
C ALA A 393 -32.21 1.11 0.46
N ALA A 394 -32.67 2.32 0.78
CA ALA A 394 -32.38 2.98 2.05
C ALA A 394 -33.06 2.24 3.22
N ASP A 395 -34.34 1.85 3.05
CA ASP A 395 -35.07 1.05 4.04
C ASP A 395 -34.38 -0.28 4.33
N ALA A 396 -34.02 -1.04 3.30
CA ALA A 396 -33.29 -2.29 3.46
C ALA A 396 -31.91 -2.14 4.11
N MET A 397 -31.24 -0.98 3.92
CA MET A 397 -29.97 -0.70 4.58
C MET A 397 -30.18 -0.27 6.04
N GLU A 398 -31.29 0.39 6.33
CA GLU A 398 -31.69 0.71 7.72
C GLU A 398 -32.04 -0.56 8.48
N ASP A 399 -32.75 -1.53 7.88
CA ASP A 399 -32.98 -2.84 8.48
C ASP A 399 -31.64 -3.51 8.87
N ALA A 400 -30.64 -3.48 7.97
CA ALA A 400 -29.32 -4.02 8.30
C ALA A 400 -28.67 -3.30 9.48
N ARG A 401 -28.79 -1.96 9.54
CA ARG A 401 -28.22 -1.14 10.63
C ARG A 401 -28.90 -1.43 11.98
N LEU A 402 -30.20 -1.66 11.97
CA LEU A 402 -30.96 -1.96 13.19
C LEU A 402 -30.60 -3.31 13.79
N LEU A 403 -30.14 -4.27 12.99
CA LEU A 403 -29.65 -5.57 13.47
C LEU A 403 -28.30 -5.46 14.20
N ASP A 404 -27.43 -4.53 13.79
CA ASP A 404 -26.16 -4.23 14.48
C ASP A 404 -25.87 -2.72 14.46
N GLY A 405 -26.50 -2.02 15.40
CA GLY A 405 -26.39 -0.55 15.52
C GLY A 405 -25.02 -0.05 15.98
N GLN A 406 -24.12 -0.94 16.43
CA GLN A 406 -22.77 -0.58 16.85
C GLN A 406 -21.74 -0.70 15.74
N ASP A 407 -22.04 -1.38 14.65
CA ASP A 407 -21.14 -1.50 13.51
C ASP A 407 -21.00 -0.14 12.80
N ARG A 408 -19.78 0.41 12.81
CA ARG A 408 -19.44 1.67 12.13
C ARG A 408 -19.63 1.60 10.61
N TYR A 409 -19.41 0.44 10.02
CA TYR A 409 -19.57 0.25 8.57
C TYR A 409 -21.04 0.35 8.19
N LEU A 410 -21.94 -0.35 8.91
CA LEU A 410 -23.39 -0.31 8.68
C LEU A 410 -23.94 1.12 8.85
N ASN A 411 -23.58 1.80 9.95
CA ASN A 411 -23.95 3.20 10.20
C ASN A 411 -23.52 4.14 9.07
N THR A 412 -22.28 4.00 8.61
CA THR A 412 -21.75 4.83 7.52
C THR A 412 -22.45 4.52 6.19
N LYS A 413 -22.81 3.25 5.94
CA LYS A 413 -23.51 2.84 4.72
C LYS A 413 -24.95 3.29 4.73
N ALA A 414 -25.67 3.14 5.85
CA ALA A 414 -27.06 3.61 6.00
C ALA A 414 -27.15 5.11 5.73
N ALA A 415 -26.29 5.92 6.37
CA ALA A 415 -26.22 7.35 6.12
C ALA A 415 -25.98 7.69 4.62
N LYS A 416 -25.11 6.95 3.94
CA LYS A 416 -24.85 7.14 2.49
C LYS A 416 -26.02 6.75 1.59
N TYR A 417 -26.88 5.85 2.03
CA TYR A 417 -28.07 5.48 1.26
C TYR A 417 -29.20 6.49 1.46
N LEU A 418 -29.33 7.04 2.68
CA LEU A 418 -30.31 8.11 2.98
C LEU A 418 -29.99 9.44 2.29
N LEU A 419 -28.72 9.73 2.02
CA LEU A 419 -28.27 10.97 1.36
C LEU A 419 -28.38 10.95 -0.17
N ARG A 420 -28.90 9.90 -0.77
CA ARG A 420 -29.07 9.73 -2.23
C ARG A 420 -30.49 9.74 -2.64
#